data_9bb636265c5f973ee546742a9cd5b540
#
_entry.id   9bb636265c5f973ee546742a9cd5b540
#
_cell.length_a   1.000
_cell.length_b   1.000
_cell.length_c   1.000
_cell.angle_alpha   90.00
_cell.angle_beta   90.00
_cell.angle_gamma   90.00
#
_symmetry.space_group_name_H-M   'P 1'
#
loop_
_entity.id
_entity.type
_entity.pdbx_description
1 polymer ?
#
loop_
_entity_poly.entity_id
_entity_poly.type
_entity_poly.pdbx_seq_one_letter_code
_entity_poly.pdbx_strand_id
1 'polypeptide(L)'
;MHLDIDKQEEISLMGSAVLMLLINKAQANNLVNVAELKDILCRRTLQKYILELQSRKFVVMVSKNTVMLSPYRCWREDRTKAISTWRKLCTN
;
A
#
# COMPACT_ATOMS: atom_id res chain seq x y z
N MET A 1 11.44 6.87 -4.32
CA MET A 1 10.05 7.05 -3.83
C MET A 1 10.04 7.89 -2.57
N HIS A 2 9.12 8.82 -2.49
CA HIS A 2 8.92 9.63 -1.29
C HIS A 2 7.96 8.93 -0.35
N LEU A 3 8.27 8.95 0.94
CA LEU A 3 7.48 8.25 1.95
C LEU A 3 7.35 9.12 3.19
N ASP A 4 6.10 9.29 3.64
CA ASP A 4 5.78 10.01 4.87
C ASP A 4 5.04 9.06 5.81
N ILE A 5 5.72 8.62 6.85
CA ILE A 5 5.15 7.73 7.87
C ILE A 5 5.45 8.28 9.25
N ASP A 6 5.07 9.53 9.48
CA ASP A 6 5.34 10.21 10.74
C ASP A 6 4.76 9.49 11.95
N LYS A 7 3.74 8.68 11.74
CA LYS A 7 3.03 8.01 12.83
C LYS A 7 3.18 6.50 12.73
N GLN A 8 4.43 6.04 12.82
CA GLN A 8 4.72 4.62 12.76
C GLN A 8 4.03 3.83 13.87
N GLU A 9 3.72 4.48 14.97
CA GLU A 9 2.99 3.84 16.07
C GLU A 9 1.59 3.42 15.67
N GLU A 10 1.10 3.88 14.51
CA GLU A 10 -0.22 3.50 14.01
C GLU A 10 -0.25 2.10 13.42
N ILE A 11 0.92 1.54 13.11
CA ILE A 11 1.00 0.19 12.54
C ILE A 11 2.05 -0.62 13.29
N SER A 12 1.86 -1.94 13.27
CA SER A 12 2.79 -2.85 13.91
C SER A 12 4.13 -2.87 13.17
N LEU A 13 5.16 -3.41 13.83
CA LEU A 13 6.47 -3.57 13.20
C LEU A 13 6.38 -4.43 11.95
N MET A 14 5.62 -5.52 11.99
CA MET A 14 5.42 -6.36 10.81
C MET A 14 4.62 -5.64 9.73
N GLY A 15 3.63 -4.83 10.13
CA GLY A 15 2.90 -3.99 9.18
C GLY A 15 3.82 -3.03 8.45
N SER A 16 4.76 -2.43 9.17
CA SER A 16 5.77 -1.56 8.56
C SER A 16 6.64 -2.32 7.57
N ALA A 17 7.06 -3.54 7.93
CA ALA A 17 7.89 -4.36 7.03
C ALA A 17 7.13 -4.71 5.75
N VAL A 18 5.85 -5.08 5.88
CA VAL A 18 5.02 -5.39 4.71
C VAL A 18 4.84 -4.14 3.85
N LEU A 19 4.62 -2.98 4.48
CA LEU A 19 4.51 -1.71 3.74
C LEU A 19 5.76 -1.45 2.91
N MET A 20 6.94 -1.67 3.48
CA MET A 20 8.20 -1.48 2.75
C MET A 20 8.32 -2.43 1.57
N LEU A 21 7.86 -3.67 1.72
CA LEU A 21 7.84 -4.61 0.61
C LEU A 21 6.92 -4.12 -0.51
N LEU A 22 5.75 -3.61 -0.14
CA LEU A 22 4.81 -3.06 -1.11
C LEU A 22 5.44 -1.87 -1.84
N ILE A 23 6.11 -0.98 -1.12
CA ILE A 23 6.77 0.17 -1.71
C ILE A 23 7.82 -0.27 -2.73
N ASN A 24 8.61 -1.30 -2.40
CA ASN A 24 9.62 -1.81 -3.32
C ASN A 24 9.04 -2.38 -4.60
N LYS A 25 7.82 -2.88 -4.55
CA LYS A 25 7.15 -3.46 -5.72
C LYS A 25 6.21 -2.49 -6.41
N ALA A 26 6.06 -1.28 -5.87
CA ALA A 26 5.10 -0.31 -6.40
C ALA A 26 5.49 0.15 -7.80
N GLN A 27 4.50 0.23 -8.66
CA GLN A 27 4.63 0.79 -10.00
C GLN A 27 4.37 2.28 -9.99
N ALA A 28 4.45 2.92 -11.16
CA ALA A 28 4.37 4.38 -11.28
C ALA A 28 3.11 4.99 -10.67
N ASN A 29 2.00 4.25 -10.70
CA ASN A 29 0.70 4.74 -10.20
C ASN A 29 0.43 4.30 -8.76
N ASN A 30 1.45 3.96 -8.00
CA ASN A 30 1.34 3.44 -6.64
C ASN A 30 0.60 2.09 -6.57
N LEU A 31 0.47 1.41 -7.69
CA LEU A 31 -0.19 0.11 -7.74
C LEU A 31 0.81 -1.00 -7.46
N VAL A 32 0.38 -1.98 -6.68
CA VAL A 32 1.20 -3.14 -6.33
C VAL A 32 0.41 -4.41 -6.61
N ASN A 33 1.01 -5.32 -7.36
CA ASN A 33 0.46 -6.64 -7.55
C ASN A 33 0.94 -7.54 -6.40
N VAL A 34 0.06 -7.78 -5.44
CA VAL A 34 0.44 -8.54 -4.24
C VAL A 34 0.76 -10.00 -4.54
N ALA A 35 0.36 -10.51 -5.69
CA ALA A 35 0.72 -11.87 -6.07
C ALA A 35 2.23 -12.04 -6.20
N GLU A 36 2.97 -10.97 -6.50
CA GLU A 36 4.42 -11.01 -6.59
C GLU A 36 5.09 -11.24 -5.24
N LEU A 37 4.37 -11.07 -4.14
CA LEU A 37 4.92 -11.22 -2.80
C LEU A 37 4.69 -12.62 -2.23
N LYS A 38 4.06 -13.51 -2.97
CA LYS A 38 3.75 -14.87 -2.49
C LYS A 38 4.98 -15.68 -2.16
N ASP A 39 6.09 -15.40 -2.84
CA ASP A 39 7.34 -16.12 -2.61
C ASP A 39 8.08 -15.61 -1.37
N ILE A 40 7.72 -14.43 -0.88
CA ILE A 40 8.37 -13.81 0.27
C ILE A 40 7.56 -14.05 1.54
N LEU A 41 6.24 -13.93 1.45
CA LEU A 41 5.34 -14.10 2.58
C LEU A 41 4.21 -15.04 2.21
N CYS A 42 3.75 -15.84 3.17
CA CYS A 42 2.60 -16.69 2.91
C CYS A 42 1.36 -15.81 2.75
N ARG A 43 0.38 -16.33 2.01
CA ARG A 43 -0.83 -15.59 1.67
C ARG A 43 -1.58 -15.08 2.90
N ARG A 44 -1.67 -15.92 3.92
CA ARG A 44 -2.41 -15.57 5.15
C ARG A 44 -1.75 -14.40 5.88
N THR A 45 -0.43 -14.45 6.03
CA THR A 45 0.33 -13.39 6.67
C THR A 45 0.23 -12.10 5.88
N LEU A 46 0.39 -12.19 4.56
CA LEU A 46 0.30 -11.02 3.69
C LEU A 46 -1.08 -10.37 3.79
N GLN A 47 -2.14 -11.17 3.73
CA GLN A 47 -3.51 -10.66 3.83
C GLN A 47 -3.76 -9.97 5.17
N LYS A 48 -3.27 -10.57 6.25
CA LYS A 48 -3.44 -10.00 7.59
C LYS A 48 -2.87 -8.59 7.68
N TYR A 49 -1.66 -8.40 7.17
CA TYR A 49 -0.99 -7.10 7.29
C TYR A 49 -1.50 -6.10 6.24
N ILE A 50 -1.97 -6.57 5.10
CA ILE A 50 -2.64 -5.69 4.15
C ILE A 50 -3.92 -5.12 4.75
N LEU A 51 -4.69 -5.94 5.47
CA LEU A 51 -5.88 -5.46 6.16
C LEU A 51 -5.54 -4.43 7.23
N GLU A 52 -4.45 -4.64 7.96
CA GLU A 52 -3.98 -3.66 8.94
C GLU A 52 -3.64 -2.33 8.26
N LEU A 53 -2.88 -2.38 7.18
CA LEU A 53 -2.52 -1.18 6.43
C LEU A 53 -3.75 -0.49 5.84
N GLN A 54 -4.72 -1.27 5.38
CA GLN A 54 -5.95 -0.71 4.84
C GLN A 54 -6.76 0.01 5.93
N SER A 55 -6.83 -0.57 7.12
CA SER A 55 -7.55 0.05 8.23
C SER A 55 -6.92 1.37 8.67
N ARG A 56 -5.63 1.53 8.43
CA ARG A 56 -4.92 2.77 8.75
C ARG A 56 -4.76 3.68 7.53
N LYS A 57 -5.40 3.32 6.42
CA LYS A 57 -5.42 4.11 5.18
C LYS A 57 -4.05 4.28 4.52
N PHE A 58 -3.19 3.30 4.68
CA PHE A 58 -1.94 3.25 3.93
C PHE A 58 -2.14 2.66 2.55
N VAL A 59 -3.12 1.78 2.39
CA VAL A 59 -3.43 1.14 1.11
C VAL A 59 -4.92 1.03 0.92
N VAL A 60 -5.35 0.81 -0.32
CA VAL A 60 -6.74 0.49 -0.65
C VAL A 60 -6.74 -0.65 -1.65
N MET A 61 -7.70 -1.56 -1.52
CA MET A 61 -7.85 -2.66 -2.46
C MET A 61 -8.43 -2.15 -3.78
N VAL A 62 -7.73 -2.41 -4.87
CA VAL A 62 -8.20 -2.07 -6.22
C VAL A 62 -8.91 -3.27 -6.83
N SER A 63 -8.32 -4.44 -6.66
CA SER A 63 -8.88 -5.70 -7.16
C SER A 63 -8.39 -6.83 -6.27
N LYS A 64 -8.70 -8.06 -6.64
CA LYS A 64 -8.36 -9.25 -5.85
C LYS A 64 -6.88 -9.33 -5.51
N ASN A 65 -6.00 -8.99 -6.45
CA ASN A 65 -4.57 -9.13 -6.28
C ASN A 65 -3.81 -7.80 -6.39
N THR A 66 -4.51 -6.67 -6.40
CA THR A 66 -3.89 -5.38 -6.60
C THR A 66 -4.31 -4.43 -5.50
N VAL A 67 -3.33 -3.77 -4.89
CA VAL A 67 -3.58 -2.70 -3.92
C VAL A 67 -2.94 -1.42 -4.43
N MET A 68 -3.44 -0.28 -3.96
CA MET A 68 -2.85 1.01 -4.24
C MET A 68 -2.32 1.61 -2.96
N LEU A 69 -1.07 2.07 -2.99
CA LEU A 69 -0.48 2.78 -1.85
C LEU A 69 -1.04 4.19 -1.78
N SER A 70 -1.27 4.69 -0.56
CA SER A 70 -1.78 6.03 -0.37
C SER A 70 -0.79 7.08 -0.90
N PRO A 71 -1.20 7.92 -1.85
CA PRO A 71 -0.33 8.98 -2.35
C PRO A 71 -0.11 10.11 -1.34
N TYR A 72 -0.87 10.12 -0.27
CA TYR A 72 -0.64 11.08 0.81
C TYR A 72 0.50 10.65 1.71
N ARG A 73 0.85 9.37 1.69
CA ARG A 73 1.91 8.82 2.53
C ARG A 73 3.14 8.44 1.75
N CYS A 74 2.99 8.03 0.50
CA CYS A 74 4.10 7.71 -0.38
C CYS A 74 3.71 7.87 -1.84
N TRP A 75 4.66 8.25 -2.67
CA TRP A 75 4.41 8.39 -4.10
C TRP A 75 5.72 8.24 -4.86
N ARG A 76 5.63 7.84 -6.13
CA ARG A 76 6.83 7.62 -6.95
C ARG A 76 7.02 8.69 -8.00
N GLU A 77 6.01 9.02 -8.78
CA GLU A 77 6.13 9.99 -9.85
C GLU A 77 5.12 11.12 -9.73
N ASP A 78 3.94 10.96 -10.32
CA ASP A 78 2.93 12.02 -10.33
C ASP A 78 1.99 11.87 -9.15
N ARG A 79 2.26 12.62 -8.09
CA ARG A 79 1.45 12.58 -6.87
C ARG A 79 0.03 13.07 -7.12
N THR A 80 -0.12 14.11 -7.94
CA THR A 80 -1.44 14.71 -8.21
C THR A 80 -2.37 13.70 -8.89
N LYS A 81 -1.86 12.99 -9.88
CA LYS A 81 -2.63 11.97 -10.59
C LYS A 81 -2.98 10.81 -9.66
N ALA A 82 -2.03 10.40 -8.84
CA ALA A 82 -2.26 9.33 -7.88
C ALA A 82 -3.31 9.71 -6.85
N ILE A 83 -3.30 10.96 -6.38
CA ILE A 83 -4.31 11.45 -5.44
C ILE A 83 -5.70 11.41 -6.07
N SER A 84 -5.83 11.80 -7.33
CA SER A 84 -7.10 11.75 -8.03
C SER A 84 -7.65 10.33 -8.09
N THR A 85 -6.79 9.36 -8.43
CA THR A 85 -7.19 7.96 -8.48
C THR A 85 -7.57 7.44 -7.10
N TRP A 86 -6.79 7.78 -6.09
CA TRP A 86 -7.03 7.37 -4.72
C TRP A 86 -8.40 7.84 -4.22
N ARG A 87 -8.73 9.11 -4.49
CA ARG A 87 -10.02 9.67 -4.09
C ARG A 87 -11.18 8.92 -4.71
N LYS A 88 -11.06 8.54 -5.98
CA LYS A 88 -12.11 7.77 -6.65
C LYS A 88 -12.32 6.42 -5.99
N LEU A 89 -11.25 5.76 -5.60
CA LEU A 89 -11.33 4.45 -4.96
C LEU A 89 -11.90 4.54 -3.54
N CYS A 90 -11.58 5.62 -2.83
CA CYS A 90 -12.01 5.77 -1.44
C CYS A 90 -13.45 6.27 -1.31
N THR A 91 -14.01 6.90 -2.35
CA THR A 91 -15.36 7.45 -2.29
C THR A 91 -16.44 6.48 -2.77
N ASN A 92 -16.03 5.35 -3.30
CA ASN A 92 -16.99 4.31 -3.70
C ASN A 92 -17.34 3.39 -2.49
#